data_0a6f62b837819ca36846f6cee3d43f44
#
_entry.id   0a6f62b837819ca36846f6cee3d43f44
#
_cell.length_a   1.000
_cell.length_b   1.000
_cell.length_c   1.000
_cell.angle_alpha   90.00
_cell.angle_beta   90.00
_cell.angle_gamma   90.00
#
_symmetry.space_group_name_H-M   'P 1'
#
loop_
_entity.id
_entity.type
_entity.pdbx_description
1 polymer ?
#
loop_
_entity_poly.entity_id
_entity_poly.type
_entity_poly.pdbx_seq_one_letter_code
_entity_poly.pdbx_strand_id
1 'polypeptide(L)'
;MENKTKEEIGQGTAMTKEDFAALWKTIRLKVTDTYEVPPEILWVNGSTIGTLGNFSASTGKAKSKKTFNISAIVAAALKNDEVLKYSAYLPPNKRKILYVDTEQSKYHCHKVMERILRLAGLPTDKDVDDFVFIVLREQTPDKRKQIIGYMLENMPDVGLLIIDCKEIRLILIGCIQKPCWKHSVFNVLYLGVLFI
;
A
#
# COMPACT_ATOMS: atom_id res chain seq x y z
N MET A 1 -33.93 -34.73 21.01
CA MET A 1 -32.52 -35.06 21.10
C MET A 1 -31.84 -34.34 19.94
N GLU A 2 -30.94 -33.47 20.02
CA GLU A 2 -30.29 -32.71 21.07
C GLU A 2 -29.68 -31.45 20.41
N ASN A 3 -29.89 -30.33 21.07
CA ASN A 3 -29.18 -29.08 20.80
C ASN A 3 -27.66 -29.28 20.93
N LYS A 4 -26.87 -28.79 19.97
CA LYS A 4 -25.47 -28.39 20.15
C LYS A 4 -25.25 -27.12 19.31
N THR A 5 -25.19 -26.10 19.93
CA THR A 5 -24.21 -25.24 20.60
C THR A 5 -23.78 -24.10 19.68
N LYS A 6 -24.30 -22.91 19.97
CA LYS A 6 -23.73 -21.64 19.55
C LYS A 6 -22.35 -21.55 20.19
N GLU A 7 -21.30 -21.66 19.42
CA GLU A 7 -19.92 -21.43 19.87
C GLU A 7 -19.60 -19.95 19.91
N GLU A 8 -19.43 -19.49 21.12
CA GLU A 8 -18.46 -18.54 21.65
C GLU A 8 -17.92 -17.48 20.69
N ILE A 9 -18.61 -16.36 20.64
CA ILE A 9 -18.02 -15.07 20.30
C ILE A 9 -17.12 -14.74 21.50
N GLY A 10 -15.80 -14.70 21.27
CA GLY A 10 -14.79 -14.41 22.26
C GLY A 10 -15.15 -13.18 23.10
N GLN A 11 -15.43 -13.40 24.37
CA GLN A 11 -15.56 -12.36 25.38
C GLN A 11 -14.19 -11.70 25.56
N GLY A 12 -13.97 -10.58 24.91
CA GLY A 12 -12.88 -9.68 25.25
C GLY A 12 -13.08 -9.29 26.72
N THR A 13 -12.16 -9.67 27.58
CA THR A 13 -12.12 -9.25 28.99
C THR A 13 -12.23 -7.75 29.05
N ALA A 14 -13.25 -7.22 29.72
CA ALA A 14 -13.43 -5.77 29.89
C ALA A 14 -12.19 -5.21 30.60
N MET A 15 -11.61 -4.14 30.06
CA MET A 15 -10.43 -3.48 30.62
C MET A 15 -10.74 -2.92 32.00
N THR A 16 -9.83 -3.10 32.95
CA THR A 16 -9.92 -2.53 34.30
C THR A 16 -9.60 -1.02 34.28
N LYS A 17 -9.87 -0.32 35.38
CA LYS A 17 -9.49 1.10 35.50
C LYS A 17 -7.98 1.29 35.44
N GLU A 18 -7.24 0.34 35.99
CA GLU A 18 -5.78 0.31 36.01
C GLU A 18 -5.23 0.13 34.58
N ASP A 19 -5.84 -0.77 33.77
CA ASP A 19 -5.50 -0.97 32.38
C ASP A 19 -5.74 0.31 31.56
N PHE A 20 -6.87 0.99 31.78
CA PHE A 20 -7.15 2.27 31.13
C PHE A 20 -6.16 3.36 31.54
N ALA A 21 -5.77 3.43 32.80
CA ALA A 21 -4.80 4.42 33.30
C ALA A 21 -3.40 4.18 32.70
N ALA A 22 -3.00 2.91 32.57
CA ALA A 22 -1.74 2.54 31.94
C ALA A 22 -1.77 2.85 30.43
N LEU A 23 -2.84 2.45 29.74
CA LEU A 23 -3.03 2.71 28.32
C LEU A 23 -3.06 4.22 28.01
N TRP A 24 -3.76 5.01 28.86
CA TRP A 24 -3.83 6.46 28.72
C TRP A 24 -2.46 7.13 28.69
N LYS A 25 -1.53 6.68 29.54
CA LYS A 25 -0.15 7.20 29.58
C LYS A 25 0.61 6.94 28.28
N THR A 26 0.35 5.81 27.62
CA THR A 26 1.05 5.42 26.39
C THR A 26 0.45 6.03 25.13
N ILE A 27 -0.88 6.23 25.08
CA ILE A 27 -1.56 6.76 23.90
C ILE A 27 -1.65 8.29 23.86
N ARG A 28 -1.47 8.95 25.01
CA ARG A 28 -1.54 10.42 25.11
C ARG A 28 -0.26 11.05 24.57
N LEU A 29 -0.38 11.83 23.50
CA LEU A 29 0.68 12.69 22.99
C LEU A 29 0.80 13.97 23.82
N LYS A 30 2.03 14.43 24.01
CA LYS A 30 2.34 15.72 24.63
C LYS A 30 3.14 16.57 23.64
N VAL A 31 2.97 17.87 23.65
CA VAL A 31 3.74 18.79 22.80
C VAL A 31 5.25 18.71 23.07
N THR A 32 5.64 18.28 24.27
CA THR A 32 7.03 18.11 24.70
C THR A 32 7.65 16.78 24.27
N ASP A 33 6.84 15.86 23.71
CA ASP A 33 7.37 14.57 23.23
C ASP A 33 8.20 14.79 21.98
N THR A 34 9.30 14.04 21.85
CA THR A 34 10.19 14.07 20.69
C THR A 34 10.10 12.75 19.96
N TYR A 35 10.05 12.83 18.63
CA TYR A 35 9.96 11.66 17.75
C TYR A 35 10.99 11.75 16.63
N GLU A 36 11.47 10.59 16.18
CA GLU A 36 12.29 10.54 14.97
C GLU A 36 11.41 10.91 13.76
N VAL A 37 11.95 11.78 12.90
CA VAL A 37 11.28 12.14 11.65
C VAL A 37 11.41 10.95 10.69
N PRO A 38 10.30 10.37 10.22
CA PRO A 38 10.38 9.27 9.26
C PRO A 38 11.01 9.76 7.94
N PRO A 39 11.93 8.98 7.34
CA PRO A 39 12.57 9.35 6.08
C PRO A 39 11.55 9.66 4.99
N GLU A 40 11.74 10.75 4.31
CA GLU A 40 10.98 11.11 3.12
C GLU A 40 11.44 10.25 1.94
N ILE A 41 10.50 9.72 1.18
CA ILE A 41 10.76 8.72 0.13
C ILE A 41 10.21 9.15 -1.22
N LEU A 42 9.14 9.95 -1.24
CA LEU A 42 8.41 10.29 -2.45
C LEU A 42 8.02 11.76 -2.46
N TRP A 43 8.29 12.44 -3.58
CA TRP A 43 7.99 13.86 -3.76
C TRP A 43 7.26 14.12 -5.08
N VAL A 44 6.55 15.26 -5.13
CA VAL A 44 6.01 15.86 -6.35
C VAL A 44 6.36 17.35 -6.37
N ASN A 45 7.05 17.80 -7.43
CA ASN A 45 7.55 19.19 -7.52
C ASN A 45 8.28 19.65 -6.23
N GLY A 46 9.11 18.79 -5.64
CA GLY A 46 9.82 19.05 -4.40
C GLY A 46 9.00 18.99 -3.10
N SER A 47 7.68 18.80 -3.19
CA SER A 47 6.82 18.63 -2.01
C SER A 47 6.68 17.16 -1.65
N THR A 48 6.91 16.81 -0.38
CA THR A 48 6.82 15.43 0.11
C THR A 48 5.38 14.93 0.06
N ILE A 49 5.18 13.78 -0.58
CA ILE A 49 3.88 13.09 -0.68
C ILE A 49 3.91 11.71 -0.04
N GLY A 50 5.08 11.25 0.41
CA GLY A 50 5.20 9.95 1.07
C GLY A 50 6.46 9.83 1.90
N THR A 51 6.30 9.29 3.11
CA THR A 51 7.37 8.98 4.06
C THR A 51 7.38 7.50 4.39
N LEU A 52 8.53 7.00 4.85
CA LEU A 52 8.71 5.59 5.20
C LEU A 52 7.73 5.18 6.32
N GLY A 53 7.01 4.08 6.12
CA GLY A 53 6.04 3.56 7.09
C GLY A 53 4.65 4.19 7.01
N ASN A 54 4.42 5.12 6.08
CA ASN A 54 3.13 5.76 5.88
C ASN A 54 2.47 5.34 4.56
N PHE A 55 1.26 5.79 4.34
CA PHE A 55 0.54 5.59 3.10
C PHE A 55 -0.02 6.91 2.56
N SER A 56 -0.22 6.96 1.25
CA SER A 56 -0.88 8.06 0.55
C SER A 56 -2.02 7.51 -0.30
N ALA A 57 -3.07 8.28 -0.48
CA ALA A 57 -4.19 7.93 -1.33
C ALA A 57 -4.35 8.95 -2.46
N SER A 58 -4.40 8.47 -3.71
CA SER A 58 -4.74 9.29 -4.87
C SER A 58 -6.20 9.07 -5.25
N THR A 59 -7.01 10.09 -5.07
CA THR A 59 -8.43 10.08 -5.40
C THR A 59 -8.74 11.04 -6.56
N GLY A 60 -9.91 10.91 -7.15
CA GLY A 60 -10.37 11.85 -8.21
C GLY A 60 -11.41 11.22 -9.12
N LYS A 61 -12.14 12.07 -9.82
CA LYS A 61 -13.19 11.67 -10.78
C LYS A 61 -12.65 10.74 -11.87
N ALA A 62 -13.53 9.98 -12.50
CA ALA A 62 -13.19 9.19 -13.68
C ALA A 62 -12.48 10.08 -14.73
N LYS A 63 -11.50 9.50 -15.47
CA LYS A 63 -10.70 10.20 -16.49
C LYS A 63 -9.76 11.31 -15.97
N SER A 64 -9.55 11.45 -14.65
CA SER A 64 -8.62 12.44 -14.06
C SER A 64 -7.13 12.10 -14.19
N LYS A 65 -6.76 11.18 -15.09
CA LYS A 65 -5.37 10.75 -15.34
C LYS A 65 -4.66 10.08 -14.13
N LYS A 66 -5.44 9.57 -13.15
CA LYS A 66 -4.89 8.91 -11.96
C LYS A 66 -3.87 7.82 -12.29
N THR A 67 -4.21 6.92 -13.21
CA THR A 67 -3.30 5.82 -13.64
C THR A 67 -2.01 6.34 -14.25
N PHE A 68 -2.04 7.48 -14.96
CA PHE A 68 -0.83 8.10 -15.51
C PHE A 68 0.07 8.65 -14.38
N ASN A 69 -0.51 9.35 -13.42
CA ASN A 69 0.24 9.87 -12.27
C ASN A 69 0.89 8.74 -11.47
N ILE A 70 0.15 7.66 -11.19
CA ILE A 70 0.71 6.48 -10.51
C ILE A 70 1.81 5.82 -11.36
N SER A 71 1.63 5.76 -12.69
CA SER A 71 2.70 5.24 -13.57
C SER A 71 3.98 6.05 -13.45
N ALA A 72 3.89 7.38 -13.36
CA ALA A 72 5.06 8.24 -13.19
C ALA A 72 5.71 8.09 -11.80
N ILE A 73 4.92 7.94 -10.74
CA ILE A 73 5.41 7.67 -9.39
C ILE A 73 6.17 6.33 -9.34
N VAL A 74 5.58 5.28 -9.90
CA VAL A 74 6.21 3.95 -9.94
C VAL A 74 7.48 3.97 -10.78
N ALA A 75 7.48 4.69 -11.91
CA ALA A 75 8.65 4.86 -12.75
C ALA A 75 9.78 5.60 -12.02
N ALA A 76 9.47 6.66 -11.24
CA ALA A 76 10.43 7.36 -10.41
C ALA A 76 11.02 6.43 -9.33
N ALA A 77 10.19 5.59 -8.71
CA ALA A 77 10.63 4.63 -7.71
C ALA A 77 11.51 3.51 -8.30
N LEU A 78 11.19 3.00 -9.50
CA LEU A 78 12.04 2.02 -10.21
C LEU A 78 13.40 2.60 -10.57
N LYS A 79 13.40 3.82 -11.11
CA LYS A 79 14.61 4.56 -11.44
C LYS A 79 15.40 4.95 -10.18
N ASN A 80 14.70 5.13 -9.07
CA ASN A 80 15.20 5.73 -7.82
C ASN A 80 15.73 7.15 -8.02
N ASP A 81 14.99 7.94 -8.78
CA ASP A 81 15.37 9.26 -9.25
C ASP A 81 14.12 10.01 -9.72
N GLU A 82 14.26 11.12 -10.42
CA GLU A 82 13.19 11.90 -10.95
C GLU A 82 12.63 11.35 -12.27
N VAL A 83 11.28 11.33 -12.37
CA VAL A 83 10.53 11.06 -13.61
C VAL A 83 9.40 12.08 -13.70
N LEU A 84 9.41 12.93 -14.72
CA LEU A 84 8.51 14.07 -14.88
C LEU A 84 8.63 15.01 -13.66
N LYS A 85 7.57 15.11 -12.86
CA LYS A 85 7.52 15.94 -11.65
C LYS A 85 7.60 15.13 -10.35
N TYR A 86 7.79 13.83 -10.44
CA TYR A 86 7.87 12.92 -9.31
C TYR A 86 9.30 12.48 -9.09
N SER A 87 9.75 12.47 -7.85
CA SER A 87 11.02 11.89 -7.43
C SER A 87 10.81 10.87 -6.33
N ALA A 88 11.62 9.82 -6.34
CA ALA A 88 11.56 8.78 -5.33
C ALA A 88 12.96 8.27 -4.97
N TYR A 89 13.17 7.99 -3.68
CA TYR A 89 14.39 7.40 -3.15
C TYR A 89 14.04 6.28 -2.18
N LEU A 90 13.97 5.05 -2.70
CA LEU A 90 13.74 3.86 -1.90
C LEU A 90 15.07 3.39 -1.27
N PRO A 91 15.05 2.93 0.01
CA PRO A 91 16.23 2.37 0.66
C PRO A 91 16.79 1.16 -0.10
N PRO A 92 18.12 0.91 -0.06
CA PRO A 92 18.74 -0.20 -0.82
C PRO A 92 18.14 -1.58 -0.56
N ASN A 93 17.69 -1.83 0.67
CA ASN A 93 17.05 -3.10 1.07
C ASN A 93 15.54 -3.12 0.87
N LYS A 94 14.95 -2.10 0.22
CA LYS A 94 13.51 -1.91 -0.02
C LYS A 94 13.25 -1.40 -1.44
N ARG A 95 13.91 -2.00 -2.42
CA ARG A 95 13.86 -1.55 -3.81
C ARG A 95 12.70 -2.10 -4.61
N LYS A 96 12.14 -3.24 -4.19
CA LYS A 96 11.08 -3.92 -4.93
C LYS A 96 9.76 -3.16 -4.87
N ILE A 97 9.08 -3.11 -6.00
CA ILE A 97 7.75 -2.49 -6.15
C ILE A 97 6.74 -3.58 -6.46
N LEU A 98 5.69 -3.65 -5.65
CA LEU A 98 4.53 -4.51 -5.87
C LEU A 98 3.35 -3.66 -6.35
N TYR A 99 2.94 -3.84 -7.60
CA TYR A 99 1.75 -3.20 -8.18
C TYR A 99 0.61 -4.21 -8.24
N VAL A 100 -0.49 -3.91 -7.61
CA VAL A 100 -1.71 -4.72 -7.57
C VAL A 100 -2.83 -3.98 -8.30
N ASP A 101 -3.30 -4.53 -9.41
CA ASP A 101 -4.49 -4.03 -10.11
C ASP A 101 -5.68 -4.93 -9.84
N THR A 102 -6.78 -4.35 -9.37
CA THR A 102 -8.00 -5.09 -9.02
C THR A 102 -9.15 -4.83 -9.99
N GLU A 103 -8.93 -4.04 -11.05
CA GLU A 103 -9.98 -3.50 -11.91
C GLU A 103 -9.80 -3.84 -13.39
N GLN A 104 -8.59 -3.68 -13.91
CA GLN A 104 -8.34 -3.74 -15.34
C GLN A 104 -8.13 -5.16 -15.83
N SER A 105 -8.33 -5.38 -17.14
CA SER A 105 -7.97 -6.64 -17.79
C SER A 105 -6.45 -6.78 -17.91
N LYS A 106 -5.95 -8.01 -18.04
CA LYS A 106 -4.52 -8.30 -18.23
C LYS A 106 -3.89 -7.48 -19.35
N TYR A 107 -4.61 -7.31 -20.49
CA TYR A 107 -4.14 -6.49 -21.60
C TYR A 107 -3.89 -5.03 -21.20
N HIS A 108 -4.84 -4.40 -20.50
CA HIS A 108 -4.68 -3.01 -20.08
C HIS A 108 -3.61 -2.86 -18.99
N CYS A 109 -3.54 -3.80 -18.06
CA CYS A 109 -2.47 -3.86 -17.06
C CYS A 109 -1.08 -3.96 -17.71
N HIS A 110 -0.94 -4.80 -18.74
CA HIS A 110 0.30 -4.91 -19.52
C HIS A 110 0.68 -3.57 -20.18
N LYS A 111 -0.31 -2.82 -20.72
CA LYS A 111 -0.05 -1.47 -21.27
C LYS A 111 0.34 -0.45 -20.20
N VAL A 112 -0.18 -0.59 -18.97
CA VAL A 112 0.28 0.23 -17.83
C VAL A 112 1.72 -0.13 -17.46
N MET A 113 2.05 -1.41 -17.40
CA MET A 113 3.40 -1.90 -17.11
C MET A 113 4.42 -1.39 -18.15
N GLU A 114 4.14 -1.56 -19.44
CA GLU A 114 4.99 -1.02 -20.53
C GLU A 114 5.21 0.49 -20.40
N ARG A 115 4.16 1.26 -20.04
CA ARG A 115 4.27 2.70 -19.83
C ARG A 115 5.20 3.04 -18.67
N ILE A 116 5.08 2.33 -17.56
CA ILE A 116 5.93 2.50 -16.38
C ILE A 116 7.39 2.27 -16.76
N LEU A 117 7.69 1.15 -17.44
CA LEU A 117 9.05 0.81 -17.86
C LEU A 117 9.63 1.85 -18.82
N ARG A 118 8.85 2.30 -19.82
CA ARG A 118 9.29 3.38 -20.73
C ARG A 118 9.57 4.69 -20.01
N LEU A 119 8.73 5.09 -19.05
CA LEU A 119 8.96 6.28 -18.25
C LEU A 119 10.21 6.18 -17.37
N ALA A 120 10.50 4.98 -16.86
CA ALA A 120 11.72 4.71 -16.11
C ALA A 120 12.98 4.58 -16.98
N GLY A 121 12.85 4.55 -18.31
CA GLY A 121 13.95 4.29 -19.23
C GLY A 121 14.41 2.83 -19.25
N LEU A 122 13.53 1.91 -18.84
CA LEU A 122 13.80 0.47 -18.77
C LEU A 122 13.28 -0.25 -20.03
N PRO A 123 13.87 -1.40 -20.39
CA PRO A 123 13.41 -2.20 -21.53
C PRO A 123 12.01 -2.77 -21.27
N THR A 124 11.22 -2.94 -22.33
CA THR A 124 9.85 -3.48 -22.27
C THR A 124 9.72 -4.89 -22.84
N ASP A 125 10.84 -5.50 -23.21
CA ASP A 125 10.96 -6.82 -23.83
C ASP A 125 11.54 -7.88 -22.89
N LYS A 126 11.82 -7.51 -21.65
CA LYS A 126 12.30 -8.40 -20.58
C LYS A 126 11.76 -7.98 -19.23
N ASP A 127 11.66 -8.95 -18.33
CA ASP A 127 11.22 -8.71 -16.96
C ASP A 127 12.25 -7.92 -16.16
N VAL A 128 11.75 -7.18 -15.17
CA VAL A 128 12.56 -6.39 -14.23
C VAL A 128 12.32 -6.93 -12.82
N ASP A 129 13.38 -7.44 -12.18
CA ASP A 129 13.31 -8.14 -10.89
C ASP A 129 12.70 -7.30 -9.76
N ASP A 130 12.94 -5.99 -9.80
CA ASP A 130 12.41 -5.04 -8.81
C ASP A 130 10.96 -4.61 -9.08
N PHE A 131 10.31 -5.13 -10.13
CA PHE A 131 8.95 -4.75 -10.49
C PHE A 131 8.02 -5.96 -10.63
N VAL A 132 7.19 -6.18 -9.62
CA VAL A 132 6.16 -7.22 -9.61
C VAL A 132 4.79 -6.59 -9.84
N PHE A 133 4.13 -6.99 -10.92
CA PHE A 133 2.78 -6.53 -11.28
C PHE A 133 1.80 -7.71 -11.22
N ILE A 134 0.76 -7.62 -10.38
CA ILE A 134 -0.26 -8.66 -10.26
C ILE A 134 -1.65 -8.13 -10.59
N VAL A 135 -2.47 -8.98 -11.23
CA VAL A 135 -3.83 -8.65 -11.66
C VAL A 135 -4.81 -9.52 -10.87
N LEU A 136 -5.58 -8.87 -9.99
CA LEU A 136 -6.52 -9.54 -9.07
C LEU A 136 -8.00 -9.25 -9.39
N ARG A 137 -8.31 -8.78 -10.59
CA ARG A 137 -9.67 -8.43 -11.02
C ARG A 137 -10.67 -9.57 -10.77
N GLU A 138 -10.29 -10.81 -11.10
CA GLU A 138 -11.18 -11.98 -11.03
C GLU A 138 -11.24 -12.59 -9.63
N GLN A 139 -10.48 -12.06 -8.66
CA GLN A 139 -10.44 -12.60 -7.32
C GLN A 139 -11.45 -11.90 -6.40
N THR A 140 -12.04 -12.67 -5.49
CA THR A 140 -12.89 -12.11 -4.43
C THR A 140 -12.09 -11.20 -3.48
N PRO A 141 -12.73 -10.25 -2.78
CA PRO A 141 -12.03 -9.36 -1.84
C PRO A 141 -11.18 -10.12 -0.81
N ASP A 142 -11.68 -11.22 -0.26
CA ASP A 142 -10.93 -12.00 0.74
C ASP A 142 -9.72 -12.72 0.14
N LYS A 143 -9.84 -13.25 -1.08
CA LYS A 143 -8.70 -13.83 -1.79
C LYS A 143 -7.65 -12.77 -2.15
N ARG A 144 -8.08 -11.57 -2.55
CA ARG A 144 -7.15 -10.44 -2.80
C ARG A 144 -6.30 -10.13 -1.57
N LYS A 145 -6.94 -10.05 -0.39
CA LYS A 145 -6.24 -9.83 0.90
C LYS A 145 -5.23 -10.93 1.20
N GLN A 146 -5.66 -12.19 1.06
CA GLN A 146 -4.78 -13.35 1.30
C GLN A 146 -3.58 -13.35 0.36
N ILE A 147 -3.79 -13.09 -0.94
CA ILE A 147 -2.71 -13.04 -1.94
C ILE A 147 -1.74 -11.90 -1.62
N ILE A 148 -2.22 -10.68 -1.36
CA ILE A 148 -1.37 -9.55 -1.02
C ILE A 148 -0.59 -9.84 0.27
N GLY A 149 -1.25 -10.38 1.29
CA GLY A 149 -0.61 -10.78 2.54
C GLY A 149 0.52 -11.77 2.32
N TYR A 150 0.25 -12.84 1.58
CA TYR A 150 1.25 -13.85 1.22
C TYR A 150 2.45 -13.25 0.47
N MET A 151 2.18 -12.39 -0.53
CA MET A 151 3.26 -11.74 -1.30
C MET A 151 4.15 -10.89 -0.40
N LEU A 152 3.58 -10.09 0.49
CA LEU A 152 4.34 -9.24 1.39
C LEU A 152 5.14 -10.01 2.46
N GLU A 153 4.65 -11.17 2.89
CA GLU A 153 5.37 -12.08 3.79
C GLU A 153 6.58 -12.74 3.10
N ASN A 154 6.47 -13.00 1.78
CA ASN A 154 7.52 -13.67 1.00
C ASN A 154 8.43 -12.72 0.22
N MET A 155 8.15 -11.42 0.21
CA MET A 155 8.97 -10.39 -0.44
C MET A 155 9.29 -9.27 0.57
N PRO A 156 10.23 -9.52 1.50
CA PRO A 156 10.58 -8.55 2.55
C PRO A 156 11.25 -7.28 2.02
N ASP A 157 11.73 -7.29 0.79
CA ASP A 157 12.39 -6.21 0.08
C ASP A 157 11.43 -5.25 -0.65
N VAL A 158 10.11 -5.47 -0.55
CA VAL A 158 9.11 -4.53 -1.06
C VAL A 158 9.19 -3.21 -0.29
N GLY A 159 9.47 -2.13 -1.01
CA GLY A 159 9.53 -0.76 -0.50
C GLY A 159 8.35 0.10 -0.91
N LEU A 160 7.69 -0.26 -2.03
CA LEU A 160 6.53 0.45 -2.52
C LEU A 160 5.44 -0.56 -2.92
N LEU A 161 4.26 -0.45 -2.30
CA LEU A 161 3.06 -1.19 -2.68
C LEU A 161 2.04 -0.23 -3.27
N ILE A 162 1.60 -0.51 -4.49
CA ILE A 162 0.49 0.19 -5.14
C ILE A 162 -0.72 -0.73 -5.17
N ILE A 163 -1.88 -0.22 -4.75
CA ILE A 163 -3.16 -0.92 -4.92
C ILE A 163 -4.06 -0.02 -5.78
N ASP A 164 -4.25 -0.41 -7.05
CA ASP A 164 -5.12 0.28 -7.99
C ASP A 164 -6.52 -0.35 -7.97
N CYS A 165 -7.48 0.40 -7.45
CA CYS A 165 -8.89 0.04 -7.42
C CYS A 165 -9.75 1.21 -7.91
N LYS A 166 -11.05 0.96 -8.17
CA LYS A 166 -11.94 1.80 -8.98
C LYS A 166 -11.92 3.30 -8.66
N GLU A 167 -11.89 3.65 -7.40
CA GLU A 167 -12.01 5.05 -6.97
C GLU A 167 -10.77 5.57 -6.26
N ILE A 168 -9.99 4.69 -5.65
CA ILE A 168 -8.86 5.04 -4.80
C ILE A 168 -7.62 4.26 -5.27
N ARG A 169 -6.49 4.96 -5.35
CA ARG A 169 -5.18 4.35 -5.52
C ARG A 169 -4.36 4.56 -4.27
N LEU A 170 -4.00 3.46 -3.65
CA LEU A 170 -3.20 3.49 -2.45
C LEU A 170 -1.73 3.32 -2.80
N ILE A 171 -0.92 4.11 -2.14
CA ILE A 171 0.53 4.08 -2.20
C ILE A 171 1.00 3.82 -0.79
N LEU A 172 1.52 2.62 -0.51
CA LEU A 172 2.10 2.29 0.78
C LEU A 172 3.62 2.22 0.64
N ILE A 173 4.31 2.87 1.56
CA ILE A 173 5.76 3.07 1.48
C ILE A 173 6.42 2.44 2.71
N GLY A 174 7.35 1.52 2.47
CA GLY A 174 8.33 1.08 3.46
C GLY A 174 7.88 0.01 4.44
N CYS A 175 7.64 0.28 5.70
CA CYS A 175 7.50 -0.70 6.79
C CYS A 175 6.29 -1.66 6.66
N ILE A 176 6.27 -2.49 5.63
CA ILE A 176 5.19 -3.45 5.37
C ILE A 176 5.24 -4.65 6.35
N GLN A 177 6.33 -4.78 7.14
CA GLN A 177 6.54 -5.90 8.06
C GLN A 177 5.98 -5.72 9.47
N LYS A 178 5.46 -4.52 9.84
CA LYS A 178 4.87 -4.33 11.17
C LYS A 178 3.41 -4.81 11.20
N PRO A 179 2.93 -5.36 12.34
CA PRO A 179 1.54 -5.86 12.46
C PRO A 179 0.46 -4.84 12.12
N CYS A 180 0.76 -3.54 12.27
CA CYS A 180 -0.18 -2.45 12.01
C CYS A 180 -0.57 -2.31 10.52
N TRP A 181 0.27 -2.75 9.55
CA TRP A 181 -0.09 -2.68 8.14
C TRP A 181 -1.26 -3.61 7.77
N LYS A 182 -1.37 -4.78 8.44
CA LYS A 182 -2.49 -5.71 8.19
C LYS A 182 -3.83 -5.02 8.44
N HIS A 183 -3.95 -4.25 9.51
CA HIS A 183 -5.17 -3.49 9.80
C HIS A 183 -5.37 -2.31 8.84
N SER A 184 -4.31 -1.57 8.49
CA SER A 184 -4.42 -0.40 7.61
C SER A 184 -4.76 -0.79 6.18
N VAL A 185 -4.07 -1.76 5.57
CA VAL A 185 -4.35 -2.25 4.22
C VAL A 185 -5.73 -2.93 4.16
N PHE A 186 -6.07 -3.72 5.18
CA PHE A 186 -7.35 -4.42 5.22
C PHE A 186 -8.52 -3.46 5.39
N ASN A 187 -8.40 -2.43 6.23
CA ASN A 187 -9.45 -1.43 6.40
C ASN A 187 -9.65 -0.60 5.13
N VAL A 188 -8.60 -0.26 4.40
CA VAL A 188 -8.73 0.52 3.16
C VAL A 188 -9.27 -0.33 2.01
N LEU A 189 -8.92 -1.62 1.94
CA LEU A 189 -9.57 -2.57 1.01
C LEU A 189 -11.05 -2.77 1.36
N TYR A 190 -11.43 -2.62 2.64
CA TYR A 190 -12.82 -2.66 3.10
C TYR A 190 -13.56 -1.36 2.80
N LEU A 191 -12.93 -0.20 3.00
CA LEU A 191 -13.53 1.11 2.69
C LEU A 191 -13.77 1.31 1.19
N GLY A 192 -12.94 0.72 0.32
CA GLY A 192 -13.20 0.68 -1.12
C GLY A 192 -14.41 -0.17 -1.53
N VAL A 193 -14.98 -0.95 -0.60
CA VAL A 193 -16.20 -1.77 -0.81
C VAL A 193 -17.43 -1.11 -0.15
N LEU A 194 -17.24 -0.16 0.77
CA LEU A 194 -18.32 0.48 1.53
C LEU A 194 -18.83 1.80 0.93
N PHE A 195 -18.23 2.29 -0.15
CA PHE A 195 -18.71 3.46 -0.90
C PHE A 195 -19.16 3.07 -2.32
N ILE A 196 -20.01 2.05 -2.43
CA ILE A 196 -20.84 1.79 -3.61
C ILE A 196 -22.30 2.09 -3.23
#